data_fc301fe7a2263bd97c665065165ac582
#
_entry.id   fc301fe7a2263bd97c665065165ac582
#
_cell.length_a   1.000
_cell.length_b   1.000
_cell.length_c   1.000
_cell.angle_alpha   90.00
_cell.angle_beta   90.00
_cell.angle_gamma   90.00
#
_symmetry.space_group_name_H-M   'P 1'
#
loop_
_entity.id
_entity.type
_entity.pdbx_description
1 polymer ?
#
loop_
_entity_poly.entity_id
_entity_poly.type
_entity_poly.pdbx_seq_one_letter_code
_entity_poly.pdbx_strand_id
1 'polypeptide(L)'
;MTSTPTPTIRECTPADAGALGLIGAATFLETFAGVLDGQAVVAHCANAHDPDRYIQLLGLGCRIWIAEAEPGRSPVGYVVVGPSFLPIARPGELDVKRIYVLSRWHGNGIGRALMDKAVDYARADHQERLIVGVYIGNSRAQAFYERWGFAKIGERTFSVGTRQYEDYVYALPLT
;
A
#
# COMPACT_ATOMS: atom_id res chain seq x y z
N MET A 1 -6.74 -1.91 32.49
CA MET A 1 -6.11 -1.70 31.18
C MET A 1 -7.04 -2.26 30.11
N THR A 2 -7.78 -1.42 29.42
CA THR A 2 -8.65 -1.85 28.32
C THR A 2 -7.75 -2.20 27.12
N SER A 3 -7.61 -3.49 26.84
CA SER A 3 -6.97 -3.98 25.63
C SER A 3 -7.68 -3.35 24.43
N THR A 4 -6.96 -2.56 23.63
CA THR A 4 -7.52 -2.06 22.36
C THR A 4 -7.87 -3.28 21.51
N PRO A 5 -9.13 -3.41 21.05
CA PRO A 5 -9.52 -4.56 20.23
C PRO A 5 -8.63 -4.64 18.99
N THR A 6 -8.22 -5.85 18.63
CA THR A 6 -7.43 -6.07 17.41
C THR A 6 -8.27 -5.67 16.19
N PRO A 7 -7.76 -4.81 15.30
CA PRO A 7 -8.48 -4.46 14.07
C PRO A 7 -8.80 -5.70 13.22
N THR A 8 -9.97 -5.67 12.57
CA THR A 8 -10.36 -6.70 11.61
C THR A 8 -9.88 -6.33 10.22
N ILE A 9 -9.49 -7.34 9.43
CA ILE A 9 -9.09 -7.15 8.03
C ILE A 9 -10.08 -7.86 7.13
N ARG A 10 -10.62 -7.13 6.15
CA ARG A 10 -11.54 -7.68 5.15
C ARG A 10 -11.23 -7.20 3.76
N GLU A 11 -11.66 -7.94 2.76
CA GLU A 11 -11.58 -7.53 1.37
C GLU A 11 -12.60 -6.41 1.07
N CYS A 12 -12.20 -5.47 0.21
CA CYS A 12 -13.00 -4.31 -0.17
C CYS A 12 -13.81 -4.56 -1.44
N THR A 13 -14.91 -3.82 -1.53
CA THR A 13 -15.77 -3.69 -2.70
C THR A 13 -15.80 -2.22 -3.15
N PRO A 14 -16.41 -1.88 -4.30
CA PRO A 14 -16.58 -0.47 -4.70
C PRO A 14 -17.30 0.41 -3.67
N ALA A 15 -18.13 -0.19 -2.81
CA ALA A 15 -18.79 0.53 -1.72
C ALA A 15 -17.83 1.10 -0.66
N ASP A 16 -16.59 0.58 -0.61
CA ASP A 16 -15.55 1.01 0.33
C ASP A 16 -14.71 2.19 -0.18
N ALA A 17 -14.98 2.69 -1.39
CA ALA A 17 -14.14 3.70 -2.05
C ALA A 17 -13.97 4.97 -1.22
N GLY A 18 -15.00 5.42 -0.52
CA GLY A 18 -14.92 6.58 0.37
C GLY A 18 -13.97 6.36 1.55
N ALA A 19 -14.07 5.21 2.21
CA ALA A 19 -13.16 4.84 3.31
C ALA A 19 -11.73 4.67 2.83
N LEU A 20 -11.54 4.07 1.65
CA LEU A 20 -10.21 3.91 1.03
C LEU A 20 -9.59 5.25 0.64
N GLY A 21 -10.36 6.17 0.07
CA GLY A 21 -9.90 7.52 -0.24
C GLY A 21 -9.44 8.25 1.01
N LEU A 22 -10.21 8.18 2.08
CA LEU A 22 -9.87 8.80 3.36
C LEU A 22 -8.60 8.22 3.97
N ILE A 23 -8.52 6.90 4.14
CA ILE A 23 -7.33 6.27 4.76
C ILE A 23 -6.10 6.42 3.87
N GLY A 24 -6.27 6.37 2.55
CA GLY A 24 -5.19 6.57 1.59
C GLY A 24 -4.57 7.97 1.70
N ALA A 25 -5.40 9.01 1.64
CA ALA A 25 -4.95 10.40 1.77
C ALA A 25 -4.33 10.66 3.16
N ALA A 26 -4.98 10.20 4.24
CA ALA A 26 -4.50 10.40 5.61
C ALA A 26 -3.12 9.76 5.83
N THR A 27 -2.93 8.52 5.43
CA THR A 27 -1.65 7.80 5.61
C THR A 27 -0.56 8.33 4.70
N PHE A 28 -0.88 8.76 3.49
CA PHE A 28 0.07 9.38 2.58
C PHE A 28 0.55 10.73 3.14
N LEU A 29 -0.39 11.58 3.56
CA LEU A 29 -0.06 12.86 4.20
C LEU A 29 0.80 12.67 5.45
N GLU A 30 0.41 11.77 6.34
CA GLU A 30 1.17 11.46 7.57
C GLU A 30 2.59 10.99 7.28
N THR A 31 2.79 10.21 6.23
CA THR A 31 4.08 9.67 5.85
C THR A 31 5.00 10.72 5.22
N PHE A 32 4.45 11.59 4.38
CA PHE A 32 5.24 12.44 3.50
C PHE A 32 5.18 13.95 3.79
N ALA A 33 4.35 14.39 4.73
CA ALA A 33 4.35 15.78 5.18
C ALA A 33 5.72 16.16 5.78
N GLY A 34 6.32 17.24 5.25
CA GLY A 34 7.66 17.66 5.65
C GLY A 34 8.81 16.84 5.03
N VAL A 35 8.50 15.81 4.22
CA VAL A 35 9.48 14.98 3.52
C VAL A 35 9.50 15.30 2.01
N LEU A 36 8.32 15.31 1.39
CA LEU A 36 8.15 15.70 -0.01
C LEU A 36 7.60 17.12 -0.13
N ASP A 37 7.63 17.69 -1.34
CA ASP A 37 7.03 18.99 -1.60
C ASP A 37 5.55 19.03 -1.22
N GLY A 38 5.16 20.00 -0.37
CA GLY A 38 3.83 20.06 0.21
C GLY A 38 2.71 20.25 -0.82
N GLN A 39 2.93 21.04 -1.86
CA GLN A 39 1.94 21.22 -2.93
C GLN A 39 1.78 19.94 -3.76
N ALA A 40 2.89 19.24 -4.00
CA ALA A 40 2.85 17.95 -4.68
C ALA A 40 2.10 16.89 -3.83
N VAL A 41 2.32 16.87 -2.52
CA VAL A 41 1.59 15.97 -1.61
C VAL A 41 0.08 16.25 -1.63
N VAL A 42 -0.32 17.52 -1.55
CA VAL A 42 -1.74 17.91 -1.60
C VAL A 42 -2.38 17.50 -2.93
N ALA A 43 -1.73 17.80 -4.06
CA ALA A 43 -2.22 17.44 -5.38
C ALA A 43 -2.31 15.90 -5.56
N HIS A 44 -1.31 15.17 -5.05
CA HIS A 44 -1.33 13.70 -5.08
C HIS A 44 -2.50 13.14 -4.28
N CYS A 45 -2.73 13.62 -3.05
CA CYS A 45 -3.84 13.17 -2.22
C CYS A 45 -5.19 13.43 -2.91
N ALA A 46 -5.36 14.58 -3.54
CA ALA A 46 -6.60 14.92 -4.24
C ALA A 46 -6.88 14.01 -5.45
N ASN A 47 -5.82 13.59 -6.17
CA ASN A 47 -5.96 12.79 -7.40
C ASN A 47 -5.83 11.28 -7.16
N ALA A 48 -4.77 10.87 -6.50
CA ALA A 48 -4.46 9.44 -6.35
C ALA A 48 -5.32 8.76 -5.27
N HIS A 49 -5.87 9.54 -4.34
CA HIS A 49 -6.72 9.06 -3.27
C HIS A 49 -8.18 9.53 -3.40
N ASP A 50 -8.57 10.01 -4.58
CA ASP A 50 -9.98 10.18 -4.92
C ASP A 50 -10.69 8.81 -4.87
N PRO A 51 -11.91 8.71 -4.30
CA PRO A 51 -12.67 7.46 -4.25
C PRO A 51 -12.81 6.76 -5.60
N ASP A 52 -13.02 7.50 -6.69
CA ASP A 52 -13.16 6.93 -8.04
C ASP A 52 -11.88 6.21 -8.51
N ARG A 53 -10.70 6.61 -8.03
CA ARG A 53 -9.45 5.90 -8.33
C ARG A 53 -9.41 4.50 -7.73
N TYR A 54 -10.00 4.31 -6.55
CA TYR A 54 -10.10 2.98 -5.95
C TYR A 54 -11.11 2.10 -6.68
N ILE A 55 -12.22 2.66 -7.16
CA ILE A 55 -13.18 1.96 -8.04
C ILE A 55 -12.47 1.53 -9.33
N GLN A 56 -11.69 2.41 -9.94
CA GLN A 56 -10.89 2.09 -11.14
C GLN A 56 -9.87 0.98 -10.87
N LEU A 57 -9.15 1.02 -9.75
CA LEU A 57 -8.18 -0.02 -9.37
C LEU A 57 -8.86 -1.39 -9.24
N LEU A 58 -10.02 -1.46 -8.59
CA LEU A 58 -10.82 -2.69 -8.50
C LEU A 58 -11.24 -3.18 -9.90
N GLY A 59 -11.68 -2.26 -10.77
CA GLY A 59 -12.03 -2.56 -12.17
C GLY A 59 -10.86 -3.06 -13.02
N LEU A 60 -9.63 -2.67 -12.70
CA LEU A 60 -8.40 -3.12 -13.34
C LEU A 60 -7.88 -4.48 -12.79
N GLY A 61 -8.65 -5.13 -11.92
CA GLY A 61 -8.30 -6.42 -11.34
C GLY A 61 -7.44 -6.35 -10.09
N CYS A 62 -7.28 -5.16 -9.48
CA CYS A 62 -6.65 -5.07 -8.17
C CYS A 62 -7.55 -5.68 -7.09
N ARG A 63 -6.91 -6.27 -6.08
CA ARG A 63 -7.53 -6.66 -4.82
C ARG A 63 -7.11 -5.69 -3.73
N ILE A 64 -8.03 -5.34 -2.87
CA ILE A 64 -7.83 -4.37 -1.80
C ILE A 64 -8.35 -4.94 -0.50
N TRP A 65 -7.57 -4.86 0.56
CA TRP A 65 -8.00 -5.19 1.93
C TRP A 65 -7.85 -3.97 2.81
N ILE A 66 -8.81 -3.79 3.71
CA ILE A 66 -8.85 -2.69 4.68
C ILE A 66 -8.81 -3.25 6.10
N ALA A 67 -8.03 -2.62 6.96
CA ALA A 67 -8.01 -2.87 8.38
C ALA A 67 -8.92 -1.86 9.09
N GLU A 68 -9.84 -2.34 9.90
CA GLU A 68 -10.86 -1.54 10.58
C GLU A 68 -10.81 -1.75 12.08
N ALA A 69 -10.86 -0.65 12.84
CA ALA A 69 -10.84 -0.65 14.30
C ALA A 69 -12.21 -0.30 14.88
N GLU A 70 -12.55 -0.92 16.00
CA GLU A 70 -13.73 -0.55 16.79
C GLU A 70 -13.47 0.69 17.68
N PRO A 71 -14.51 1.49 18.00
CA PRO A 71 -15.93 1.27 17.61
C PRO A 71 -16.23 1.79 16.20
N GLY A 72 -17.20 1.14 15.57
CA GLY A 72 -17.80 1.63 14.32
C GLY A 72 -16.95 1.41 13.06
N ARG A 73 -15.95 0.53 13.13
CA ARG A 73 -15.16 0.08 11.97
C ARG A 73 -14.39 1.23 11.29
N SER A 74 -13.68 2.03 12.07
CA SER A 74 -12.83 3.10 11.54
C SER A 74 -11.66 2.52 10.72
N PRO A 75 -11.41 3.00 9.48
CA PRO A 75 -10.28 2.54 8.70
C PRO A 75 -8.95 2.98 9.35
N VAL A 76 -8.02 2.04 9.54
CA VAL A 76 -6.73 2.28 10.16
C VAL A 76 -5.53 1.85 9.31
N GLY A 77 -5.77 1.14 8.23
CA GLY A 77 -4.77 0.71 7.27
C GLY A 77 -5.39 0.01 6.08
N TYR A 78 -4.59 -0.21 5.02
CA TYR A 78 -5.05 -0.90 3.82
C TYR A 78 -3.87 -1.40 2.99
N VAL A 79 -4.15 -2.34 2.08
CA VAL A 79 -3.22 -2.82 1.07
C VAL A 79 -3.92 -2.93 -0.28
N VAL A 80 -3.23 -2.54 -1.35
CA VAL A 80 -3.67 -2.69 -2.75
C VAL A 80 -2.66 -3.55 -3.49
N VAL A 81 -3.12 -4.63 -4.09
CA VAL A 81 -2.31 -5.54 -4.91
C VAL A 81 -2.97 -5.71 -6.27
N GLY A 82 -2.20 -5.71 -7.34
CA GLY A 82 -2.76 -5.92 -8.67
C GLY A 82 -1.71 -5.98 -9.77
N PRO A 83 -2.16 -6.03 -11.04
CA PRO A 83 -1.27 -6.09 -12.19
C PRO A 83 -0.22 -4.99 -12.14
N SER A 84 1.05 -5.34 -12.29
CA SER A 84 2.15 -4.39 -12.20
C SER A 84 2.34 -3.61 -13.49
N PHE A 85 2.56 -2.30 -13.33
CA PHE A 85 3.00 -1.41 -14.40
C PHE A 85 4.42 -0.88 -14.16
N LEU A 86 5.16 -1.49 -13.23
CA LEU A 86 6.54 -1.12 -12.97
C LEU A 86 7.42 -1.48 -14.18
N PRO A 87 8.37 -0.61 -14.60
CA PRO A 87 9.20 -0.88 -15.79
C PRO A 87 10.00 -2.18 -15.71
N ILE A 88 10.34 -2.62 -14.51
CA ILE A 88 11.10 -3.85 -14.23
C ILE A 88 10.20 -5.10 -14.10
N ALA A 89 8.87 -4.92 -14.10
CA ALA A 89 7.94 -6.02 -13.98
C ALA A 89 7.96 -6.90 -15.24
N ARG A 90 7.82 -8.20 -15.05
CA ARG A 90 7.56 -9.15 -16.13
C ARG A 90 6.07 -9.13 -16.50
N PRO A 91 5.70 -9.50 -17.74
CA PRO A 91 4.30 -9.61 -18.11
C PRO A 91 3.50 -10.49 -17.13
N GLY A 92 2.36 -9.98 -16.64
CA GLY A 92 1.47 -10.70 -15.74
C GLY A 92 1.87 -10.67 -14.25
N GLU A 93 3.01 -10.05 -13.90
CA GLU A 93 3.39 -9.93 -12.48
C GLU A 93 2.46 -8.99 -11.70
N LEU A 94 2.33 -9.28 -10.42
CA LEU A 94 1.62 -8.44 -9.45
C LEU A 94 2.59 -7.56 -8.67
N ASP A 95 2.14 -6.37 -8.31
CA ASP A 95 2.82 -5.55 -7.34
C ASP A 95 1.90 -5.16 -6.15
N VAL A 96 2.53 -4.88 -5.02
CA VAL A 96 1.90 -4.16 -3.92
C VAL A 96 1.95 -2.68 -4.28
N LYS A 97 0.83 -2.16 -4.77
CA LYS A 97 0.73 -0.76 -5.20
C LYS A 97 0.75 0.21 -4.03
N ARG A 98 0.15 -0.20 -2.92
CA ARG A 98 0.01 0.60 -1.70
C ARG A 98 -0.11 -0.33 -0.50
N ILE A 99 0.62 -0.03 0.56
CA ILE A 99 0.41 -0.61 1.88
C ILE A 99 0.71 0.46 2.92
N TYR A 100 -0.28 0.84 3.68
CA TYR A 100 -0.16 1.89 4.69
C TYR A 100 -0.99 1.56 5.92
N VAL A 101 -0.48 1.94 7.07
CA VAL A 101 -1.15 1.86 8.37
C VAL A 101 -0.92 3.19 9.08
N LEU A 102 -1.94 3.78 9.69
CA LEU A 102 -1.77 4.97 10.52
C LEU A 102 -0.71 4.73 11.58
N SER A 103 0.17 5.70 11.82
CA SER A 103 1.34 5.56 12.70
C SER A 103 0.97 5.14 14.13
N ARG A 104 -0.16 5.62 14.62
CA ARG A 104 -0.73 5.23 15.92
C ARG A 104 -0.97 3.71 16.05
N TRP A 105 -1.16 3.03 14.93
CA TRP A 105 -1.43 1.59 14.87
C TRP A 105 -0.21 0.77 14.47
N HIS A 106 0.96 1.40 14.32
CA HIS A 106 2.20 0.68 14.05
C HIS A 106 2.61 -0.20 15.24
N GLY A 107 3.30 -1.29 14.96
CA GLY A 107 3.75 -2.22 16.01
C GLY A 107 2.71 -3.24 16.48
N ASN A 108 1.45 -3.14 16.03
CA ASN A 108 0.35 -4.03 16.41
C ASN A 108 0.11 -5.19 15.41
N GLY A 109 1.05 -5.44 14.50
CA GLY A 109 0.95 -6.55 13.54
C GLY A 109 0.03 -6.31 12.34
N ILE A 110 -0.65 -5.15 12.25
CA ILE A 110 -1.60 -4.84 11.16
C ILE A 110 -0.90 -4.83 9.80
N GLY A 111 0.26 -4.18 9.70
CA GLY A 111 1.04 -4.14 8.45
C GLY A 111 1.43 -5.54 7.98
N ARG A 112 1.82 -6.41 8.92
CA ARG A 112 2.11 -7.81 8.62
C ARG A 112 0.87 -8.54 8.12
N ALA A 113 -0.24 -8.43 8.82
CA ALA A 113 -1.49 -9.10 8.44
C ALA A 113 -2.04 -8.61 7.08
N LEU A 114 -1.88 -7.33 6.75
CA LEU A 114 -2.21 -6.81 5.42
C LEU A 114 -1.27 -7.38 4.34
N MET A 115 0.04 -7.48 4.62
CA MET A 115 0.99 -8.08 3.69
C MET A 115 0.74 -9.58 3.53
N ASP A 116 0.32 -10.30 4.58
CA ASP A 116 -0.11 -11.71 4.47
C ASP A 116 -1.21 -11.86 3.41
N LYS A 117 -2.22 -10.96 3.38
CA LYS A 117 -3.27 -10.97 2.35
C LYS A 117 -2.72 -10.78 0.94
N ALA A 118 -1.77 -9.86 0.78
CA ALA A 118 -1.11 -9.61 -0.50
C ALA A 118 -0.33 -10.83 -1.00
N VAL A 119 0.45 -11.44 -0.11
CA VAL A 119 1.28 -12.62 -0.41
C VAL A 119 0.40 -13.84 -0.72
N ASP A 120 -0.64 -14.08 0.09
CA ASP A 120 -1.58 -15.19 -0.14
C ASP A 120 -2.31 -15.04 -1.48
N TYR A 121 -2.72 -13.82 -1.83
CA TYR A 121 -3.32 -13.55 -3.14
C TYR A 121 -2.35 -13.82 -4.29
N ALA A 122 -1.12 -13.33 -4.18
CA ALA A 122 -0.11 -13.55 -5.22
C ALA A 122 0.25 -15.04 -5.39
N ARG A 123 0.31 -15.81 -4.29
CA ARG A 123 0.49 -17.27 -4.34
C ARG A 123 -0.68 -17.98 -4.99
N ALA A 124 -1.91 -17.59 -4.65
CA ALA A 124 -3.13 -18.16 -5.26
C ALA A 124 -3.22 -17.85 -6.76
N ASP A 125 -2.64 -16.74 -7.19
CA ASP A 125 -2.51 -16.33 -8.60
C ASP A 125 -1.26 -16.95 -9.28
N HIS A 126 -0.59 -17.89 -8.64
CA HIS A 126 0.58 -18.60 -9.16
C HIS A 126 1.76 -17.69 -9.55
N GLN A 127 1.93 -16.58 -8.85
CA GLN A 127 3.07 -15.69 -9.06
C GLN A 127 4.36 -16.30 -8.52
N GLU A 128 5.46 -16.14 -9.26
CA GLU A 128 6.79 -16.57 -8.82
C GLU A 128 7.39 -15.59 -7.81
N ARG A 129 7.01 -14.31 -7.91
CA ARG A 129 7.45 -13.25 -7.02
C ARG A 129 6.38 -12.16 -6.90
N LEU A 130 6.42 -11.41 -5.80
CA LEU A 130 5.64 -10.20 -5.57
C LEU A 130 6.60 -9.02 -5.52
N ILE A 131 6.30 -7.93 -6.24
CA ILE A 131 7.16 -6.76 -6.30
C ILE A 131 6.50 -5.55 -5.62
N VAL A 132 7.33 -4.58 -5.21
CA VAL A 132 6.89 -3.34 -4.59
C VAL A 132 7.88 -2.22 -4.86
N GLY A 133 7.37 -1.01 -5.13
CA GLY A 133 8.18 0.21 -5.15
C GLY A 133 8.11 0.94 -3.82
N VAL A 134 9.24 1.48 -3.35
CA VAL A 134 9.33 2.24 -2.11
C VAL A 134 10.23 3.45 -2.27
N TYR A 135 9.76 4.61 -1.81
CA TYR A 135 10.56 5.85 -1.83
C TYR A 135 11.92 5.65 -1.14
N ILE A 136 13.00 6.08 -1.80
CA ILE A 136 14.38 5.88 -1.32
C ILE A 136 14.63 6.49 0.07
N GLY A 137 13.91 7.54 0.44
CA GLY A 137 13.98 8.17 1.77
C GLY A 137 13.13 7.48 2.85
N ASN A 138 12.33 6.47 2.50
CA ASN A 138 11.47 5.77 3.46
C ASN A 138 12.16 4.52 4.04
N SER A 139 13.17 4.75 4.89
CA SER A 139 13.95 3.68 5.51
C SER A 139 13.11 2.71 6.35
N ARG A 140 12.01 3.21 6.93
CA ARG A 140 11.09 2.39 7.71
C ARG A 140 10.37 1.36 6.86
N ALA A 141 9.84 1.76 5.71
CA ALA A 141 9.18 0.86 4.77
C ALA A 141 10.19 -0.14 4.18
N GLN A 142 11.41 0.31 3.85
CA GLN A 142 12.48 -0.57 3.38
C GLN A 142 12.77 -1.67 4.41
N ALA A 143 12.97 -1.31 5.68
CA ALA A 143 13.18 -2.26 6.76
C ALA A 143 12.01 -3.23 6.95
N PHE A 144 10.76 -2.77 6.75
CA PHE A 144 9.58 -3.62 6.79
C PHE A 144 9.62 -4.68 5.67
N TYR A 145 9.92 -4.28 4.43
CA TYR A 145 10.02 -5.22 3.31
C TYR A 145 11.18 -6.19 3.46
N GLU A 146 12.34 -5.72 3.90
CA GLU A 146 13.51 -6.57 4.14
C GLU A 146 13.24 -7.63 5.20
N ARG A 147 12.55 -7.29 6.30
CA ARG A 147 12.13 -8.27 7.31
C ARG A 147 11.15 -9.33 6.77
N TRP A 148 10.41 -8.99 5.72
CA TRP A 148 9.56 -9.94 5.01
C TRP A 148 10.33 -10.90 4.11
N GLY A 149 11.56 -10.57 3.77
CA GLY A 149 12.40 -11.31 2.83
C GLY A 149 12.41 -10.71 1.43
N PHE A 150 11.85 -9.51 1.24
CA PHE A 150 12.02 -8.77 0.00
C PHE A 150 13.49 -8.33 -0.16
N ALA A 151 14.01 -8.41 -1.39
CA ALA A 151 15.33 -7.92 -1.74
C ALA A 151 15.23 -6.88 -2.86
N LYS A 152 16.09 -5.87 -2.82
CA LYS A 152 16.16 -4.83 -3.86
C LYS A 152 16.56 -5.46 -5.19
N ILE A 153 15.78 -5.15 -6.25
CA ILE A 153 16.02 -5.63 -7.62
C ILE A 153 16.25 -4.50 -8.61
N GLY A 154 15.99 -3.25 -8.25
CA GLY A 154 16.16 -2.12 -9.14
C GLY A 154 15.65 -0.80 -8.56
N GLU A 155 15.49 0.16 -9.44
CA GLU A 155 15.05 1.52 -9.15
C GLU A 155 14.03 1.98 -10.19
N ARG A 156 13.19 2.95 -9.83
CA ARG A 156 12.27 3.62 -10.74
C ARG A 156 12.07 5.08 -10.35
N THR A 157 11.57 5.88 -11.28
CA THR A 157 11.05 7.21 -10.98
C THR A 157 9.57 7.12 -10.59
N PHE A 158 9.20 7.83 -9.53
CA PHE A 158 7.83 7.92 -9.03
C PHE A 158 7.36 9.37 -9.03
N SER A 159 6.15 9.62 -9.51
CA SER A 159 5.57 10.97 -9.57
C SER A 159 4.62 11.22 -8.41
N VAL A 160 4.80 12.37 -7.74
CA VAL A 160 3.88 12.90 -6.72
C VAL A 160 3.49 14.31 -7.18
N GLY A 161 2.24 14.50 -7.59
CA GLY A 161 1.79 15.70 -8.26
C GLY A 161 2.65 15.97 -9.51
N THR A 162 3.27 17.14 -9.60
CA THR A 162 4.15 17.53 -10.70
C THR A 162 5.63 17.22 -10.43
N ARG A 163 5.98 16.70 -9.27
CA ARG A 163 7.35 16.38 -8.87
C ARG A 163 7.67 14.91 -9.10
N GLN A 164 8.92 14.65 -9.42
CA GLN A 164 9.46 13.30 -9.57
C GLN A 164 10.40 12.96 -8.40
N TYR A 165 10.28 11.75 -7.91
CA TYR A 165 11.09 11.17 -6.85
C TYR A 165 11.57 9.79 -7.27
N GLU A 166 12.58 9.30 -6.59
CA GLU A 166 13.12 7.97 -6.88
C GLU A 166 12.65 6.94 -5.85
N ASP A 167 12.32 5.76 -6.36
CA ASP A 167 11.98 4.58 -5.59
C ASP A 167 13.00 3.47 -5.80
N TYR A 168 13.25 2.69 -4.76
CA TYR A 168 13.76 1.33 -4.91
C TYR A 168 12.61 0.39 -5.28
N VAL A 169 12.93 -0.64 -6.07
CA VAL A 169 12.00 -1.74 -6.33
C VAL A 169 12.54 -2.99 -5.63
N TYR A 170 11.68 -3.61 -4.85
CA TYR A 170 11.95 -4.83 -4.12
C TYR A 170 11.13 -5.99 -4.66
N ALA A 171 11.61 -7.22 -4.52
CA ALA A 171 10.89 -8.43 -4.87
C ALA A 171 10.98 -9.47 -3.75
N LEU A 172 9.86 -10.15 -3.53
CA LEU A 172 9.74 -11.31 -2.65
C LEU A 172 9.54 -12.56 -3.50
N PRO A 173 10.45 -13.55 -3.48
CA PRO A 173 10.17 -14.86 -4.05
C PRO A 173 9.01 -15.55 -3.32
N LEU A 174 8.12 -16.20 -4.08
CA LEU A 174 6.91 -16.85 -3.55
C LEU A 174 6.96 -18.38 -3.59
N THR A 175 8.03 -18.91 -4.12
CA THR A 175 8.30 -20.37 -4.20
C THR A 175 8.99 -20.89 -2.94
#